data_f4cd83455273b3bdc3b43e93fb815b62
#
_entry.id   f4cd83455273b3bdc3b43e93fb815b62
#
_cell.length_a   1.000
_cell.length_b   1.000
_cell.length_c   1.000
_cell.angle_alpha   90.00
_cell.angle_beta   90.00
_cell.angle_gamma   90.00
#
_symmetry.space_group_name_H-M   'P 1'
#
loop_
_entity.id
_entity.type
_entity.pdbx_description
1 polymer ?
#
loop_
_entity_poly.entity_id
_entity_poly.type
_entity_poly.pdbx_seq_one_letter_code
_entity_poly.pdbx_strand_id
1 'polypeptide(L)'
;MDALSKSMKVSRRSFLKAAGLATLSMMLPLEWASGTRRAAAEATDPMRHVINRLTWGARPDDLEKIRELGIEGYIEWQLHPEQIPDPAIDQLFQAEPVLQASYHQAKRIEQDNWQLSYKLMWTRLYRAAHSQRQLYERVVEFWTDHFNVPISDSAVEKLLDDREVIRKHALGRFRELLFASAQSPAMLYYLNNDSSSKEHPNENYAREVMELHTLGVDGGYTEQ
;
A
#
# COMPACT_ATOMS: atom_id res chain seq x y z
N MET A 1 35.15 33.59 35.58
CA MET A 1 34.13 32.54 35.69
C MET A 1 33.20 32.73 34.53
N ASP A 2 33.44 32.03 33.43
CA ASP A 2 32.45 31.76 32.38
C ASP A 2 33.14 31.05 31.23
N ALA A 3 33.28 29.76 31.39
CA ALA A 3 33.69 28.87 30.31
C ALA A 3 33.03 27.51 30.56
N LEU A 4 31.82 27.30 30.05
CA LEU A 4 31.22 25.96 29.87
C LEU A 4 29.80 26.12 29.32
N SER A 5 29.66 26.24 28.01
CA SER A 5 28.50 25.74 27.27
C SER A 5 28.73 25.87 25.75
N LYS A 6 29.66 25.10 25.19
CA LYS A 6 29.61 24.80 23.76
C LYS A 6 28.85 23.49 23.59
N SER A 7 27.54 23.59 23.37
CA SER A 7 26.70 22.48 22.88
C SER A 7 27.25 22.00 21.53
N MET A 8 27.93 20.87 21.53
CA MET A 8 28.34 20.17 20.31
C MET A 8 27.07 19.62 19.60
N LYS A 9 26.60 20.31 18.58
CA LYS A 9 25.56 19.79 17.69
C LYS A 9 26.16 18.67 16.83
N VAL A 10 26.02 17.43 17.26
CA VAL A 10 26.38 16.26 16.48
C VAL A 10 25.31 16.07 15.41
N SER A 11 25.69 16.09 14.13
CA SER A 11 24.72 15.83 13.04
C SER A 11 24.26 14.36 13.06
N ARG A 12 23.00 14.11 12.67
CA ARG A 12 22.46 12.74 12.54
C ARG A 12 23.36 11.83 11.70
N ARG A 13 24.00 12.39 10.67
CA ARG A 13 24.93 11.67 9.78
C ARG A 13 26.24 11.30 10.47
N SER A 14 26.75 12.15 11.35
CA SER A 14 27.96 11.89 12.16
C SER A 14 27.67 10.87 13.25
N PHE A 15 26.49 10.92 13.87
CA PHE A 15 26.05 9.93 14.86
C PHE A 15 25.91 8.54 14.24
N LEU A 16 25.29 8.42 13.07
CA LEU A 16 25.12 7.14 12.36
C LEU A 16 26.46 6.57 11.89
N LYS A 17 27.42 7.41 11.46
CA LYS A 17 28.79 6.98 11.12
C LYS A 17 29.57 6.50 12.33
N ALA A 18 29.47 7.20 13.47
CA ALA A 18 30.15 6.81 14.71
C ALA A 18 29.54 5.54 15.34
N ALA A 19 28.21 5.40 15.31
CA ALA A 19 27.52 4.20 15.78
C ALA A 19 27.81 2.97 14.90
N GLY A 20 27.92 3.16 13.56
CA GLY A 20 28.25 2.08 12.62
C GLY A 20 29.69 1.57 12.72
N LEU A 21 30.64 2.37 13.18
CA LEU A 21 32.05 1.97 13.31
C LEU A 21 32.39 1.36 14.69
N ALA A 22 31.65 1.70 15.74
CA ALA A 22 31.92 1.19 17.09
C ALA A 22 31.34 -0.22 17.35
N THR A 23 30.37 -0.68 16.57
CA THR A 23 29.73 -1.99 16.76
C THR A 23 30.34 -3.12 15.92
N LEU A 24 31.32 -2.82 15.04
CA LEU A 24 31.92 -3.84 14.14
C LEU A 24 33.15 -4.53 14.70
N SER A 25 33.63 -4.22 15.91
CA SER A 25 34.91 -4.75 16.41
C SER A 25 34.83 -5.70 17.60
N MET A 26 33.66 -6.04 18.12
CA MET A 26 33.57 -7.00 19.22
C MET A 26 32.61 -8.15 18.93
N MET A 27 33.18 -9.29 18.63
CA MET A 27 32.61 -10.64 18.77
C MET A 27 31.24 -10.87 18.11
N LEU A 28 31.24 -10.94 16.79
CA LEU A 28 30.17 -11.66 16.11
C LEU A 28 30.46 -13.17 16.27
N PRO A 29 29.60 -13.97 16.92
CA PRO A 29 29.73 -15.42 16.94
C PRO A 29 29.78 -15.97 15.52
N LEU A 30 30.52 -17.06 15.30
CA LEU A 30 30.64 -17.74 14.00
C LEU A 30 29.26 -18.11 13.40
N GLU A 31 28.23 -18.20 14.23
CA GLU A 31 26.84 -18.45 13.89
C GLU A 31 26.18 -17.32 13.07
N TRP A 32 26.64 -16.07 13.24
CA TRP A 32 26.15 -14.94 12.41
C TRP A 32 26.64 -15.02 10.96
N ALA A 33 27.85 -15.53 10.75
CA ALA A 33 28.37 -15.74 9.40
C ALA A 33 27.63 -16.88 8.67
N SER A 34 27.13 -17.87 9.41
CA SER A 34 26.28 -18.92 8.85
C SER A 34 24.85 -18.45 8.57
N GLY A 35 24.31 -17.55 9.39
CA GLY A 35 23.00 -16.92 9.19
C GLY A 35 22.99 -16.01 7.95
N THR A 36 24.03 -15.20 7.74
CA THR A 36 24.15 -14.34 6.55
C THR A 36 24.33 -15.15 5.25
N ARG A 37 25.06 -16.28 5.31
CA ARG A 37 25.16 -17.21 4.16
C ARG A 37 23.84 -17.90 3.86
N ARG A 38 23.07 -18.25 4.88
CA ARG A 38 21.75 -18.88 4.74
C ARG A 38 20.74 -17.89 4.17
N ALA A 39 20.73 -16.64 4.67
CA ALA A 39 19.91 -15.56 4.11
C ALA A 39 20.28 -15.21 2.66
N ALA A 40 21.56 -15.21 2.29
CA ALA A 40 22.00 -15.01 0.92
C ALA A 40 21.65 -16.19 0.00
N ALA A 41 21.73 -17.43 0.50
CA ALA A 41 21.31 -18.62 -0.25
C ALA A 41 19.78 -18.69 -0.41
N GLU A 42 19.02 -18.26 0.60
CA GLU A 42 17.56 -18.14 0.53
C GLU A 42 17.12 -17.00 -0.42
N ALA A 43 17.91 -15.92 -0.55
CA ALA A 43 17.66 -14.84 -1.50
C ALA A 43 17.90 -15.25 -2.97
N THR A 44 18.59 -16.38 -3.22
CA THR A 44 18.83 -16.92 -4.57
C THR A 44 17.88 -18.04 -4.96
N ASP A 45 17.01 -18.49 -4.08
CA ASP A 45 15.95 -19.46 -4.41
C ASP A 45 14.89 -18.77 -5.29
N PRO A 46 14.74 -19.15 -6.57
CA PRO A 46 13.80 -18.51 -7.49
C PRO A 46 12.35 -18.57 -7.00
N MET A 47 11.93 -19.65 -6.34
CA MET A 47 10.57 -19.79 -5.80
C MET A 47 10.33 -18.79 -4.66
N ARG A 48 11.27 -18.67 -3.73
CA ARG A 48 11.19 -17.68 -2.65
C ARG A 48 11.26 -16.26 -3.18
N HIS A 49 12.09 -16.02 -4.22
CA HIS A 49 12.14 -14.71 -4.84
C HIS A 49 10.76 -14.31 -5.39
N VAL A 50 10.10 -15.19 -6.15
CA VAL A 50 8.77 -14.93 -6.71
C VAL A 50 7.75 -14.70 -5.60
N ILE A 51 7.70 -15.56 -4.58
CA ILE A 51 6.78 -15.39 -3.45
C ILE A 51 7.00 -14.03 -2.76
N ASN A 52 8.25 -13.69 -2.44
CA ASN A 52 8.55 -12.39 -1.80
C ASN A 52 8.19 -11.17 -2.66
N ARG A 53 8.17 -11.31 -3.98
CA ARG A 53 7.76 -10.24 -4.90
C ARG A 53 6.24 -10.14 -5.02
N LEU A 54 5.53 -11.24 -5.03
CA LEU A 54 4.10 -11.30 -5.31
C LEU A 54 3.22 -11.28 -4.04
N THR A 55 3.81 -11.55 -2.87
CA THR A 55 3.07 -11.68 -1.61
C THR A 55 3.59 -10.72 -0.53
N TRP A 56 2.92 -10.68 0.61
CA TRP A 56 3.36 -9.96 1.81
C TRP A 56 4.41 -10.73 2.63
N GLY A 57 4.82 -11.88 2.14
CA GLY A 57 5.83 -12.75 2.74
C GLY A 57 5.51 -14.22 2.47
N ALA A 58 6.52 -15.06 2.57
CA ALA A 58 6.39 -16.49 2.28
C ALA A 58 5.60 -17.22 3.38
N ARG A 59 4.30 -17.41 3.16
CA ARG A 59 3.45 -18.25 4.01
C ARG A 59 3.64 -19.73 3.64
N PRO A 60 3.39 -20.68 4.58
CA PRO A 60 3.45 -22.12 4.27
C PRO A 60 2.62 -22.51 3.06
N ASP A 61 1.38 -22.02 2.95
CA ASP A 61 0.45 -22.31 1.87
C ASP A 61 0.96 -21.81 0.51
N ASP A 62 1.58 -20.61 0.46
CA ASP A 62 2.18 -20.08 -0.76
C ASP A 62 3.37 -20.92 -1.21
N LEU A 63 4.19 -21.40 -0.26
CA LEU A 63 5.33 -22.26 -0.55
C LEU A 63 4.89 -23.64 -1.05
N GLU A 64 3.81 -24.17 -0.54
CA GLU A 64 3.22 -25.43 -1.01
C GLU A 64 2.64 -25.25 -2.42
N LYS A 65 1.89 -24.17 -2.62
CA LYS A 65 1.24 -23.86 -3.90
C LYS A 65 2.25 -23.64 -5.04
N ILE A 66 3.34 -22.92 -4.79
CA ILE A 66 4.36 -22.72 -5.83
C ILE A 66 5.14 -24.00 -6.15
N ARG A 67 5.29 -24.93 -5.17
CA ARG A 67 5.88 -26.24 -5.45
C ARG A 67 4.96 -27.11 -6.29
N GLU A 68 3.65 -27.02 -6.06
CA GLU A 68 2.63 -27.74 -6.82
C GLU A 68 2.57 -27.24 -8.29
N LEU A 69 2.48 -25.94 -8.49
CA LEU A 69 2.23 -25.32 -9.79
C LEU A 69 3.50 -24.99 -10.58
N GLY A 70 4.66 -24.97 -9.93
CA GLY A 70 5.86 -24.34 -10.47
C GLY A 70 5.78 -22.80 -10.44
N ILE A 71 6.89 -22.15 -10.80
CA ILE A 71 6.99 -20.67 -10.76
C ILE A 71 5.99 -20.03 -11.73
N GLU A 72 5.99 -20.45 -12.98
CA GLU A 72 5.13 -19.89 -14.03
C GLU A 72 3.65 -20.13 -13.72
N GLY A 73 3.29 -21.34 -13.28
CA GLY A 73 1.94 -21.69 -12.90
C GLY A 73 1.44 -20.90 -11.68
N TYR A 74 2.30 -20.63 -10.70
CA TYR A 74 1.96 -19.80 -9.55
C TYR A 74 1.72 -18.34 -9.94
N ILE A 75 2.57 -17.78 -10.81
CA ILE A 75 2.39 -16.42 -11.34
C ILE A 75 1.05 -16.32 -12.08
N GLU A 76 0.80 -17.25 -13.00
CA GLU A 76 -0.44 -17.28 -13.78
C GLU A 76 -1.67 -17.42 -12.88
N TRP A 77 -1.62 -18.30 -11.90
CA TRP A 77 -2.70 -18.45 -10.92
C TRP A 77 -2.98 -17.15 -10.16
N GLN A 78 -1.95 -16.43 -9.71
CA GLN A 78 -2.10 -15.16 -8.99
C GLN A 78 -2.57 -14.00 -9.89
N LEU A 79 -2.35 -14.06 -11.20
CA LEU A 79 -2.83 -13.07 -12.17
C LEU A 79 -4.33 -13.17 -12.44
N HIS A 80 -4.98 -14.29 -12.03
CA HIS A 80 -6.41 -14.52 -12.16
C HIS A 80 -7.11 -14.59 -10.80
N PRO A 81 -7.15 -13.48 -10.02
CA PRO A 81 -7.70 -13.48 -8.67
C PRO A 81 -9.18 -13.87 -8.60
N GLU A 82 -9.95 -13.67 -9.68
CA GLU A 82 -11.35 -14.06 -9.79
C GLU A 82 -11.56 -15.58 -9.74
N GLN A 83 -10.53 -16.36 -10.06
CA GLN A 83 -10.54 -17.82 -10.02
C GLN A 83 -10.01 -18.40 -8.71
N ILE A 84 -9.46 -17.55 -7.82
CA ILE A 84 -8.89 -17.98 -6.54
C ILE A 84 -9.98 -17.90 -5.46
N PRO A 85 -10.39 -19.03 -4.85
CA PRO A 85 -11.27 -19.00 -3.68
C PRO A 85 -10.62 -18.28 -2.53
N ASP A 86 -11.37 -17.43 -1.83
CA ASP A 86 -10.82 -16.62 -0.72
C ASP A 86 -11.75 -16.65 0.51
N PRO A 87 -11.90 -17.83 1.15
CA PRO A 87 -12.89 -18.03 2.21
C PRO A 87 -12.69 -17.14 3.42
N ALA A 88 -11.44 -16.71 3.71
CA ALA A 88 -11.17 -15.79 4.80
C ALA A 88 -11.80 -14.41 4.52
N ILE A 89 -11.73 -13.95 3.28
CA ILE A 89 -12.32 -12.66 2.89
C ILE A 89 -13.85 -12.77 2.79
N ASP A 90 -14.38 -13.90 2.35
CA ASP A 90 -15.82 -14.14 2.35
C ASP A 90 -16.41 -14.11 3.78
N GLN A 91 -15.71 -14.69 4.76
CA GLN A 91 -16.07 -14.60 6.18
C GLN A 91 -15.98 -13.17 6.73
N LEU A 92 -14.95 -12.42 6.34
CA LEU A 92 -14.81 -11.02 6.72
C LEU A 92 -16.02 -10.19 6.23
N PHE A 93 -16.47 -10.39 5.00
CA PHE A 93 -17.63 -9.69 4.45
C PHE A 93 -18.94 -10.04 5.16
N GLN A 94 -19.08 -11.29 5.63
CA GLN A 94 -20.22 -11.70 6.44
C GLN A 94 -20.21 -11.05 7.83
N ALA A 95 -19.02 -10.92 8.43
CA ALA A 95 -18.85 -10.30 9.74
C ALA A 95 -19.00 -8.77 9.71
N GLU A 96 -18.60 -8.13 8.61
CA GLU A 96 -18.57 -6.68 8.45
C GLU A 96 -19.38 -6.23 7.21
N PRO A 97 -20.73 -6.24 7.27
CA PRO A 97 -21.59 -5.92 6.12
C PRO A 97 -21.37 -4.51 5.54
N VAL A 98 -20.88 -3.57 6.35
CA VAL A 98 -20.56 -2.20 5.90
C VAL A 98 -19.55 -2.19 4.74
N LEU A 99 -18.65 -3.17 4.69
CA LEU A 99 -17.64 -3.28 3.62
C LEU A 99 -18.26 -3.51 2.22
N GLN A 100 -19.49 -4.02 2.16
CA GLN A 100 -20.24 -4.25 0.92
C GLN A 100 -21.43 -3.28 0.75
N ALA A 101 -21.66 -2.40 1.72
CA ALA A 101 -22.78 -1.49 1.72
C ALA A 101 -22.69 -0.46 0.59
N SER A 102 -23.82 -0.04 0.04
CA SER A 102 -23.88 1.14 -0.82
C SER A 102 -23.55 2.40 -0.02
N TYR A 103 -23.27 3.51 -0.72
CA TYR A 103 -22.99 4.80 -0.06
C TYR A 103 -24.02 5.17 1.01
N HIS A 104 -25.30 5.15 0.66
CA HIS A 104 -26.37 5.51 1.58
C HIS A 104 -26.52 4.50 2.75
N GLN A 105 -26.24 3.23 2.52
CA GLN A 105 -26.24 2.24 3.59
C GLN A 105 -25.05 2.43 4.52
N ALA A 106 -23.86 2.65 3.98
CA ALA A 106 -22.66 2.89 4.77
C ALA A 106 -22.82 4.13 5.67
N LYS A 107 -23.34 5.23 5.11
CA LYS A 107 -23.63 6.47 5.87
C LYS A 107 -24.68 6.27 6.99
N ARG A 108 -25.60 5.29 6.85
CA ARG A 108 -26.59 4.97 7.91
C ARG A 108 -26.04 4.01 8.95
N ILE A 109 -25.18 3.07 8.56
CA ILE A 109 -24.59 2.07 9.46
C ILE A 109 -23.52 2.72 10.34
N GLU A 110 -22.64 3.49 9.71
CA GLU A 110 -21.49 4.09 10.37
C GLU A 110 -21.68 5.60 10.45
N GLN A 111 -22.20 6.04 11.60
CA GLN A 111 -22.34 7.47 11.90
C GLN A 111 -21.02 8.08 12.40
N ASP A 112 -20.13 7.24 12.90
CA ASP A 112 -18.81 7.62 13.37
C ASP A 112 -17.73 7.32 12.32
N ASN A 113 -17.23 8.37 11.71
CA ASN A 113 -16.17 8.30 10.68
C ASN A 113 -14.88 7.62 11.18
N TRP A 114 -14.56 7.78 12.47
CA TRP A 114 -13.39 7.15 13.09
C TRP A 114 -13.52 5.63 13.16
N GLN A 115 -14.67 5.11 13.55
CA GLN A 115 -14.90 3.66 13.63
C GLN A 115 -14.78 3.01 12.25
N LEU A 116 -15.34 3.63 11.21
CA LEU A 116 -15.23 3.13 9.85
C LEU A 116 -13.79 3.20 9.34
N SER A 117 -13.07 4.28 9.61
CA SER A 117 -11.66 4.41 9.27
C SER A 117 -10.82 3.29 9.89
N TYR A 118 -11.06 2.98 11.16
CA TYR A 118 -10.39 1.89 11.86
C TYR A 118 -10.73 0.52 11.25
N LYS A 119 -11.99 0.27 10.89
CA LYS A 119 -12.42 -0.95 10.19
C LYS A 119 -11.72 -1.10 8.83
N LEU A 120 -11.60 -0.02 8.07
CA LEU A 120 -10.92 -0.04 6.77
C LEU A 120 -9.42 -0.37 6.92
N MET A 121 -8.74 0.26 7.88
CA MET A 121 -7.34 -0.06 8.17
C MET A 121 -7.16 -1.53 8.57
N TRP A 122 -8.01 -2.01 9.48
CA TRP A 122 -7.99 -3.41 9.92
C TRP A 122 -8.27 -4.37 8.78
N THR A 123 -9.24 -4.05 7.92
CA THR A 123 -9.58 -4.84 6.74
C THR A 123 -8.38 -4.97 5.78
N ARG A 124 -7.62 -3.90 5.55
CA ARG A 124 -6.39 -3.95 4.72
C ARG A 124 -5.36 -4.91 5.31
N LEU A 125 -5.08 -4.80 6.61
CA LEU A 125 -4.16 -5.71 7.31
C LEU A 125 -4.65 -7.16 7.26
N TYR A 126 -5.94 -7.37 7.47
CA TYR A 126 -6.53 -8.71 7.42
C TYR A 126 -6.40 -9.33 6.02
N ARG A 127 -6.68 -8.57 4.96
CA ARG A 127 -6.50 -9.03 3.57
C ARG A 127 -5.03 -9.35 3.27
N ALA A 128 -4.11 -8.50 3.64
CA ALA A 128 -2.67 -8.73 3.47
C ALA A 128 -2.21 -10.04 4.12
N ALA A 129 -2.73 -10.35 5.33
CA ALA A 129 -2.36 -11.53 6.09
C ALA A 129 -3.04 -12.81 5.62
N HIS A 130 -4.32 -12.75 5.23
CA HIS A 130 -5.18 -13.93 5.09
C HIS A 130 -5.67 -14.21 3.68
N SER A 131 -5.72 -13.21 2.78
CA SER A 131 -6.18 -13.42 1.40
C SER A 131 -5.29 -14.42 0.67
N GLN A 132 -5.89 -15.30 -0.13
CA GLN A 132 -5.19 -16.17 -1.07
C GLN A 132 -4.78 -15.43 -2.34
N ARG A 133 -5.40 -14.27 -2.61
CA ARG A 133 -5.17 -13.40 -3.78
C ARG A 133 -4.04 -12.41 -3.51
N GLN A 134 -2.87 -12.91 -3.14
CA GLN A 134 -1.77 -12.10 -2.60
C GLN A 134 -1.24 -11.04 -3.57
N LEU A 135 -1.02 -11.41 -4.83
CA LEU A 135 -0.59 -10.43 -5.85
C LEU A 135 -1.62 -9.32 -6.03
N TYR A 136 -2.90 -9.69 -6.07
CA TYR A 136 -3.97 -8.71 -6.19
C TYR A 136 -3.98 -7.72 -5.02
N GLU A 137 -3.89 -8.20 -3.78
CA GLU A 137 -3.82 -7.33 -2.59
C GLU A 137 -2.56 -6.44 -2.59
N ARG A 138 -1.42 -6.95 -3.07
CA ARG A 138 -0.18 -6.16 -3.25
C ARG A 138 -0.35 -5.04 -4.28
N VAL A 139 -1.00 -5.32 -5.40
CA VAL A 139 -1.25 -4.33 -6.45
C VAL A 139 -2.29 -3.29 -5.99
N VAL A 140 -3.32 -3.73 -5.26
CA VAL A 140 -4.29 -2.82 -4.62
C VAL A 140 -3.58 -1.87 -3.66
N GLU A 141 -2.68 -2.37 -2.82
CA GLU A 141 -1.90 -1.53 -1.90
C GLU A 141 -1.03 -0.52 -2.65
N PHE A 142 -0.33 -0.96 -3.69
CA PHE A 142 0.47 -0.08 -4.54
C PHE A 142 -0.35 1.09 -5.12
N TRP A 143 -1.53 0.80 -5.68
CA TRP A 143 -2.39 1.84 -6.25
C TRP A 143 -3.04 2.72 -5.17
N THR A 144 -3.36 2.16 -4.02
CA THR A 144 -3.87 2.92 -2.88
C THR A 144 -2.84 3.95 -2.39
N ASP A 145 -1.57 3.57 -2.34
CA ASP A 145 -0.48 4.48 -1.95
C ASP A 145 -0.16 5.49 -3.07
N HIS A 146 -0.26 5.07 -4.34
CA HIS A 146 -0.01 5.95 -5.48
C HIS A 146 -1.01 7.11 -5.56
N PHE A 147 -2.32 6.84 -5.38
CA PHE A 147 -3.36 7.87 -5.37
C PHE A 147 -3.56 8.52 -3.99
N ASN A 148 -3.13 7.86 -2.95
CA ASN A 148 -2.99 8.28 -1.56
C ASN A 148 -4.11 9.19 -0.99
N VAL A 149 -5.37 8.85 -1.22
CA VAL A 149 -6.49 9.53 -0.56
C VAL A 149 -6.52 9.13 0.92
N PRO A 150 -6.42 10.08 1.87
CA PRO A 150 -6.43 9.77 3.30
C PRO A 150 -7.76 9.19 3.76
N ILE A 151 -7.68 8.33 4.78
CA ILE A 151 -8.84 7.62 5.34
C ILE A 151 -9.59 8.42 6.40
N SER A 152 -8.98 9.50 6.93
CA SER A 152 -9.43 10.17 8.17
C SER A 152 -10.72 10.96 8.02
N ASP A 153 -10.93 11.63 6.91
CA ASP A 153 -11.93 12.69 6.80
C ASP A 153 -13.20 12.25 6.06
N SER A 154 -13.11 11.22 5.26
CA SER A 154 -14.16 10.77 4.35
C SER A 154 -14.18 9.23 4.26
N ALA A 155 -14.37 8.55 5.39
CA ALA A 155 -14.24 7.09 5.47
C ALA A 155 -15.21 6.33 4.57
N VAL A 156 -16.45 6.82 4.38
CA VAL A 156 -17.42 6.18 3.48
C VAL A 156 -17.00 6.36 2.02
N GLU A 157 -16.56 7.55 1.65
CA GLU A 157 -16.04 7.85 0.32
C GLU A 157 -14.79 7.01 0.05
N LYS A 158 -13.90 6.86 1.05
CA LYS A 158 -12.71 6.01 0.95
C LYS A 158 -13.05 4.51 0.85
N LEU A 159 -14.07 4.04 1.53
CA LEU A 159 -14.59 2.67 1.36
C LEU A 159 -14.98 2.40 -0.09
N LEU A 160 -15.72 3.33 -0.70
CA LEU A 160 -16.14 3.21 -2.10
C LEU A 160 -14.97 3.35 -3.07
N ASP A 161 -14.05 4.26 -2.81
CA ASP A 161 -12.82 4.43 -3.58
C ASP A 161 -11.99 3.14 -3.61
N ASP A 162 -11.75 2.52 -2.44
CA ASP A 162 -11.06 1.22 -2.37
C ASP A 162 -11.77 0.17 -3.23
N ARG A 163 -13.09 0.03 -3.10
CA ARG A 163 -13.87 -1.03 -3.74
C ARG A 163 -14.13 -0.80 -5.22
N GLU A 164 -14.64 0.39 -5.57
CA GLU A 164 -15.17 0.68 -6.91
C GLU A 164 -14.12 1.27 -7.86
N VAL A 165 -13.05 1.86 -7.30
CA VAL A 165 -11.98 2.48 -8.08
C VAL A 165 -10.72 1.62 -8.03
N ILE A 166 -10.07 1.54 -6.88
CA ILE A 166 -8.75 0.90 -6.78
C ILE A 166 -8.85 -0.60 -7.08
N ARG A 167 -9.66 -1.33 -6.34
CA ARG A 167 -9.79 -2.79 -6.50
C ARG A 167 -10.32 -3.20 -7.86
N LYS A 168 -11.31 -2.48 -8.35
CA LYS A 168 -11.92 -2.77 -9.64
C LYS A 168 -10.94 -2.63 -10.81
N HIS A 169 -9.98 -1.73 -10.72
CA HIS A 169 -9.05 -1.41 -11.80
C HIS A 169 -7.60 -1.83 -11.51
N ALA A 170 -7.33 -2.48 -10.36
CA ALA A 170 -5.96 -2.76 -9.89
C ALA A 170 -5.10 -3.54 -10.91
N LEU A 171 -5.66 -4.55 -11.58
CA LEU A 171 -4.99 -5.33 -12.62
C LEU A 171 -5.41 -4.91 -14.04
N GLY A 172 -6.09 -3.77 -14.16
CA GLY A 172 -6.58 -3.23 -15.42
C GLY A 172 -5.60 -2.25 -16.10
N ARG A 173 -6.15 -1.40 -16.93
CA ARG A 173 -5.37 -0.35 -17.62
C ARG A 173 -5.22 0.88 -16.73
N PHE A 174 -4.00 1.40 -16.63
CA PHE A 174 -3.71 2.61 -15.85
C PHE A 174 -4.63 3.79 -16.23
N ARG A 175 -4.90 3.99 -17.51
CA ARG A 175 -5.80 5.03 -17.99
C ARG A 175 -7.19 4.93 -17.34
N GLU A 176 -7.76 3.73 -17.27
CA GLU A 176 -9.09 3.50 -16.70
C GLU A 176 -9.09 3.77 -15.19
N LEU A 177 -8.05 3.31 -14.49
CA LEU A 177 -7.85 3.59 -13.07
C LEU A 177 -7.71 5.09 -12.80
N LEU A 178 -6.89 5.79 -13.58
CA LEU A 178 -6.69 7.24 -13.44
C LEU A 178 -8.01 8.02 -13.62
N PHE A 179 -8.79 7.70 -14.66
CA PHE A 179 -10.09 8.33 -14.88
C PHE A 179 -11.11 8.01 -13.77
N ALA A 180 -11.14 6.77 -13.30
CA ALA A 180 -12.01 6.38 -12.20
C ALA A 180 -11.63 7.11 -10.90
N SER A 181 -10.33 7.23 -10.61
CA SER A 181 -9.81 7.98 -9.46
C SER A 181 -10.16 9.46 -9.56
N ALA A 182 -9.99 10.08 -10.74
CA ALA A 182 -10.33 11.48 -10.99
C ALA A 182 -11.81 11.82 -10.70
N GLN A 183 -12.70 10.86 -10.88
CA GLN A 183 -14.13 10.99 -10.67
C GLN A 183 -14.60 10.46 -9.31
N SER A 184 -13.69 9.89 -8.52
CA SER A 184 -13.99 9.37 -7.19
C SER A 184 -14.40 10.50 -6.24
N PRO A 185 -15.53 10.39 -5.52
CA PRO A 185 -15.89 11.36 -4.49
C PRO A 185 -14.79 11.57 -3.44
N ALA A 186 -14.06 10.50 -3.08
CA ALA A 186 -12.95 10.58 -2.15
C ALA A 186 -11.83 11.50 -2.66
N MET A 187 -11.45 11.37 -3.94
CA MET A 187 -10.44 12.23 -4.58
C MET A 187 -10.94 13.67 -4.76
N LEU A 188 -12.21 13.85 -5.14
CA LEU A 188 -12.81 15.16 -5.29
C LEU A 188 -12.77 15.96 -3.97
N TYR A 189 -13.13 15.34 -2.85
CA TYR A 189 -13.06 15.97 -1.55
C TYR A 189 -11.63 16.19 -1.08
N TYR A 190 -10.76 15.19 -1.25
CA TYR A 190 -9.37 15.27 -0.79
C TYR A 190 -8.59 16.44 -1.39
N LEU A 191 -8.77 16.70 -2.69
CA LEU A 191 -8.08 17.79 -3.39
C LEU A 191 -8.98 19.03 -3.60
N ASN A 192 -10.11 19.12 -2.89
CA ASN A 192 -11.07 20.24 -2.94
C ASN A 192 -11.58 20.55 -4.37
N ASN A 193 -11.62 19.55 -5.24
CA ASN A 193 -12.09 19.72 -6.60
C ASN A 193 -13.64 19.75 -6.68
N ASP A 194 -14.33 19.34 -5.63
CA ASP A 194 -15.77 19.48 -5.44
C ASP A 194 -16.22 20.94 -5.36
N SER A 195 -15.33 21.84 -4.94
CA SER A 195 -15.56 23.30 -4.88
C SER A 195 -15.08 24.06 -6.11
N SER A 196 -14.49 23.36 -7.10
CA SER A 196 -13.99 23.97 -8.34
C SER A 196 -15.14 24.54 -9.19
N SER A 197 -15.02 25.79 -9.61
CA SER A 197 -16.00 26.45 -10.51
C SER A 197 -15.28 27.16 -11.66
N LYS A 198 -16.05 27.59 -12.64
CA LYS A 198 -15.53 28.37 -13.78
C LYS A 198 -14.91 29.71 -13.33
N GLU A 199 -15.50 30.34 -12.31
CA GLU A 199 -15.06 31.61 -11.75
C GLU A 199 -13.85 31.45 -10.80
N HIS A 200 -13.77 30.32 -10.14
CA HIS A 200 -12.71 29.95 -9.19
C HIS A 200 -12.25 28.52 -9.45
N PRO A 201 -11.48 28.29 -10.52
CA PRO A 201 -10.98 26.95 -10.84
C PRO A 201 -9.97 26.48 -9.75
N ASN A 202 -10.14 25.24 -9.31
CA ASN A 202 -9.20 24.63 -8.39
C ASN A 202 -8.06 23.99 -9.20
N GLU A 203 -6.86 24.53 -9.06
CA GLU A 203 -5.65 24.06 -9.74
C GLU A 203 -4.99 22.87 -9.04
N ASN A 204 -5.33 22.64 -7.77
CA ASN A 204 -4.66 21.63 -6.93
C ASN A 204 -4.74 20.22 -7.55
N TYR A 205 -5.94 19.81 -7.98
CA TYR A 205 -6.10 18.52 -8.64
C TYR A 205 -5.31 18.44 -9.95
N ALA A 206 -5.31 19.50 -10.76
CA ALA A 206 -4.56 19.53 -12.02
C ALA A 206 -3.05 19.39 -11.81
N ARG A 207 -2.51 20.04 -10.77
CA ARG A 207 -1.11 19.91 -10.37
C ARG A 207 -0.79 18.49 -9.87
N GLU A 208 -1.57 17.96 -8.93
CA GLU A 208 -1.35 16.63 -8.36
C GLU A 208 -1.42 15.51 -9.40
N VAL A 209 -2.32 15.64 -10.39
CA VAL A 209 -2.43 14.66 -11.47
C VAL A 209 -1.16 14.62 -12.33
N MET A 210 -0.52 15.76 -12.53
CA MET A 210 0.74 15.83 -13.28
C MET A 210 1.93 15.43 -12.43
N GLU A 211 2.03 15.93 -11.22
CA GLU A 211 3.20 15.77 -10.35
C GLU A 211 3.28 14.38 -9.72
N LEU A 212 2.18 13.91 -9.15
CA LEU A 212 2.18 12.69 -8.34
C LEU A 212 1.58 11.49 -9.06
N HIS A 213 0.55 11.71 -9.88
CA HIS A 213 -0.20 10.59 -10.43
C HIS A 213 0.26 10.16 -11.83
N THR A 214 0.96 11.03 -12.60
CA THR A 214 1.34 10.70 -13.99
C THR A 214 2.78 11.03 -14.37
N LEU A 215 3.14 12.30 -14.54
CA LEU A 215 4.39 12.72 -15.17
C LEU A 215 5.58 12.77 -14.20
N GLY A 216 5.33 12.96 -12.92
CA GLY A 216 6.34 13.23 -11.91
C GLY A 216 6.71 14.72 -11.86
N VAL A 217 7.31 15.13 -10.73
CA VAL A 217 7.69 16.54 -10.46
C VAL A 217 8.61 17.11 -11.55
N ASP A 218 9.47 16.27 -12.12
CA ASP A 218 10.42 16.66 -13.19
C ASP A 218 9.84 16.47 -14.61
N GLY A 219 8.52 16.34 -14.77
CA GLY A 219 7.83 16.00 -16.01
C GLY A 219 7.87 17.07 -17.10
N GLY A 220 8.48 18.22 -16.86
CA GLY A 220 8.71 19.28 -17.87
C GLY A 220 7.50 20.18 -18.16
N TYR A 221 6.46 20.12 -17.36
CA TYR A 221 5.32 21.07 -17.40
C TYR A 221 5.60 22.33 -16.57
N THR A 222 4.84 23.39 -16.81
CA THR A 222 4.92 24.65 -16.05
C THR A 222 3.57 24.95 -15.41
N GLU A 223 3.57 25.75 -14.34
CA GLU A 223 2.34 26.20 -13.65
C GLU A 223 1.51 27.24 -14.45
N GLN A 224 1.88 27.50 -15.72
CA GLN A 224 1.20 28.46 -16.60
C GLN A 224 0.33 27.77 -17.65
#